data_16fead06030b8c23fbf6f89c81b46eac
#
_entry.id   16fead06030b8c23fbf6f89c81b46eac
#
_cell.length_a   1.000
_cell.length_b   1.000
_cell.length_c   1.000
_cell.angle_alpha   90.00
_cell.angle_beta   90.00
_cell.angle_gamma   90.00
#
_symmetry.space_group_name_H-M   'P 1'
#
loop_
_entity.id
_entity.type
_entity.pdbx_description
1 polymer ?
#
loop_
_entity_poly.entity_id
_entity_poly.type
_entity_poly.pdbx_seq_one_letter_code
_entity_poly.pdbx_strand_id
1 'polypeptide(L)'
;MLEHPRIRPFEGRDTEPVVGLSLRAWAPAFASLEQTLGSEIFRRQHPDWREDQRRAVEEVCATKKGQVWVAEAGASAVGFVAVEYDHPEIGMGEISMLAVDPDHQGRGIGTALTGFALDRLKEAGMKVAVVETGGDPGHAPARHVYEKAGYTLLPIARYLKNL
;
A
#
# COMPACT_ATOMS: atom_id res chain seq x y z
N MET A 1 -8.55 3.76 -21.11
CA MET A 1 -7.47 2.91 -21.62
C MET A 1 -6.61 2.48 -20.43
N LEU A 2 -6.33 1.20 -20.33
CA LEU A 2 -5.44 0.69 -19.29
C LEU A 2 -4.00 1.07 -19.66
N GLU A 3 -3.32 1.74 -18.74
CA GLU A 3 -1.88 1.98 -18.88
C GLU A 3 -1.13 0.73 -18.40
N HIS A 4 -0.17 0.29 -19.18
CA HIS A 4 0.80 -0.73 -18.76
C HIS A 4 2.04 0.00 -18.24
N PRO A 5 2.12 0.31 -16.94
CA PRO A 5 3.27 1.01 -16.40
C PRO A 5 4.50 0.11 -16.48
N ARG A 6 5.64 0.72 -16.67
CA ARG A 6 6.91 0.03 -16.49
C ARG A 6 7.15 -0.13 -14.99
N ILE A 7 7.25 -1.36 -14.53
CA ILE A 7 7.60 -1.65 -13.13
C ILE A 7 9.08 -2.01 -13.07
N ARG A 8 9.82 -1.30 -12.22
CA ARG A 8 11.25 -1.50 -12.01
C ARG A 8 11.62 -1.47 -10.54
N PRO A 9 12.79 -2.01 -10.14
CA PRO A 9 13.29 -1.87 -8.80
C PRO A 9 13.38 -0.40 -8.35
N PHE A 10 13.11 -0.17 -7.08
CA PHE A 10 13.28 1.13 -6.42
C PHE A 10 14.76 1.55 -6.45
N GLU A 11 15.00 2.82 -6.66
CA GLU A 11 16.31 3.48 -6.56
C GLU A 11 16.25 4.63 -5.55
N GLY A 12 17.39 5.02 -4.98
CA GLY A 12 17.43 6.10 -3.97
C GLY A 12 16.82 7.43 -4.42
N ARG A 13 16.89 7.74 -5.71
CA ARG A 13 16.26 8.92 -6.33
C ARG A 13 14.73 8.92 -6.27
N ASP A 14 14.12 7.76 -6.03
CA ASP A 14 12.67 7.60 -5.98
C ASP A 14 12.09 7.95 -4.61
N THR A 15 12.91 8.12 -3.58
CA THR A 15 12.44 8.33 -2.20
C THR A 15 11.45 9.48 -2.09
N GLU A 16 11.81 10.68 -2.51
CA GLU A 16 10.92 11.84 -2.41
C GLU A 16 9.68 11.72 -3.31
N PRO A 17 9.76 11.31 -4.58
CA PRO A 17 8.57 11.04 -5.39
C PRO A 17 7.63 9.99 -4.77
N VAL A 18 8.15 8.89 -4.26
CA VAL A 18 7.35 7.81 -3.64
C VAL A 18 6.69 8.29 -2.34
N VAL A 19 7.43 8.99 -1.48
CA VAL A 19 6.84 9.61 -0.28
C VAL A 19 5.71 10.56 -0.66
N GLY A 20 5.95 11.48 -1.60
CA GLY A 20 4.97 12.47 -2.01
C GLY A 20 3.69 11.86 -2.57
N LEU A 21 3.81 10.90 -3.50
CA LEU A 21 2.62 10.24 -4.07
C LEU A 21 1.84 9.42 -3.04
N SER A 22 2.55 8.74 -2.12
CA SER A 22 1.91 7.93 -1.09
C SER A 22 1.09 8.77 -0.10
N LEU A 23 1.62 9.91 0.34
CA LEU A 23 0.89 10.81 1.23
C LEU A 23 -0.38 11.36 0.56
N ARG A 24 -0.31 11.70 -0.73
CA ARG A 24 -1.50 12.13 -1.49
C ARG A 24 -2.48 10.98 -1.69
N ALA A 25 -2.00 9.78 -2.00
CA ALA A 25 -2.85 8.61 -2.22
C ALA A 25 -3.59 8.17 -0.95
N TRP A 26 -2.95 8.27 0.22
CA TRP A 26 -3.52 7.80 1.48
C TRP A 26 -4.33 8.88 2.24
N ALA A 27 -4.26 10.14 1.86
CA ALA A 27 -5.02 11.21 2.50
C ALA A 27 -6.54 10.94 2.57
N PRO A 28 -7.22 10.44 1.51
CA PRO A 28 -8.63 10.09 1.59
C PRO A 28 -8.93 8.97 2.59
N ALA A 29 -8.03 8.00 2.73
CA ALA A 29 -8.18 6.89 3.68
C ALA A 29 -8.10 7.40 5.14
N PHE A 30 -7.15 8.27 5.45
CA PHE A 30 -7.05 8.90 6.78
C PHE A 30 -8.24 9.81 7.08
N ALA A 31 -8.73 10.56 6.10
CA ALA A 31 -9.97 11.34 6.26
C ALA A 31 -11.17 10.44 6.56
N SER A 32 -11.28 9.28 5.91
CA SER A 32 -12.33 8.29 6.18
C SER A 32 -12.22 7.69 7.57
N LEU A 33 -11.01 7.39 8.03
CA LEU A 33 -10.78 6.93 9.41
C LEU A 33 -11.23 7.95 10.44
N GLU A 34 -10.92 9.24 10.23
CA GLU A 34 -11.38 10.31 11.12
C GLU A 34 -12.91 10.42 11.15
N GLN A 35 -13.57 10.31 10.01
CA GLN A 35 -15.03 10.30 9.94
C GLN A 35 -15.64 9.10 10.67
N THR A 36 -15.01 7.94 10.56
CA THR A 36 -15.51 6.70 11.17
C THR A 36 -15.30 6.68 12.68
N LEU A 37 -14.15 7.12 13.16
CA LEU A 37 -13.76 7.05 14.56
C LEU A 37 -14.15 8.29 15.38
N GLY A 38 -14.36 9.43 14.71
CA GLY A 38 -14.44 10.74 15.31
C GLY A 38 -13.05 11.34 15.59
N SER A 39 -12.98 12.68 15.58
CA SER A 39 -11.70 13.39 15.63
C SER A 39 -10.91 13.14 16.92
N GLU A 40 -11.56 12.86 18.05
CA GLU A 40 -10.85 12.63 19.31
C GLU A 40 -10.06 11.32 19.29
N ILE A 41 -10.72 10.19 18.94
CA ILE A 41 -10.06 8.89 18.85
C ILE A 41 -8.98 8.94 17.74
N PHE A 42 -9.34 9.49 16.58
CA PHE A 42 -8.43 9.59 15.44
C PHE A 42 -7.13 10.34 15.81
N ARG A 43 -7.22 11.51 16.44
CA ARG A 43 -6.04 12.30 16.82
C ARG A 43 -5.17 11.64 17.88
N ARG A 44 -5.74 10.80 18.73
CA ARG A 44 -4.96 10.01 19.72
C ARG A 44 -4.14 8.91 19.04
N GLN A 45 -4.70 8.27 18.01
CA GLN A 45 -4.01 7.21 17.26
C GLN A 45 -3.04 7.77 16.22
N HIS A 46 -3.38 8.91 15.61
CA HIS A 46 -2.69 9.49 14.46
C HIS A 46 -2.46 10.99 14.68
N PRO A 47 -1.68 11.40 15.71
CA PRO A 47 -1.47 12.83 16.00
C PRO A 47 -0.82 13.59 14.84
N ASP A 48 0.07 12.93 14.11
CA ASP A 48 0.66 13.45 12.87
C ASP A 48 0.84 12.30 11.86
N TRP A 49 -0.27 11.87 11.26
CA TRP A 49 -0.25 10.73 10.35
C TRP A 49 0.64 10.95 9.12
N ARG A 50 0.79 12.20 8.67
CA ARG A 50 1.64 12.50 7.50
C ARG A 50 3.11 12.25 7.81
N GLU A 51 3.57 12.70 8.94
CA GLU A 51 4.96 12.48 9.37
C GLU A 51 5.21 11.00 9.68
N ASP A 52 4.27 10.33 10.33
CA ASP A 52 4.39 8.89 10.62
C ASP A 52 4.45 8.06 9.33
N GLN A 53 3.62 8.37 8.33
CA GLN A 53 3.65 7.69 7.04
C GLN A 53 4.89 8.03 6.23
N ARG A 54 5.35 9.28 6.26
CA ARG A 54 6.62 9.67 5.64
C ARG A 54 7.76 8.79 6.15
N ARG A 55 7.91 8.71 7.47
CA ARG A 55 8.94 7.89 8.10
C ARG A 55 8.82 6.41 7.77
N ALA A 56 7.60 5.88 7.78
CA ALA A 56 7.37 4.48 7.44
C ALA A 56 7.78 4.16 6.00
N VAL A 57 7.45 5.03 5.04
CA VAL A 57 7.85 4.86 3.64
C VAL A 57 9.37 4.98 3.48
N GLU A 58 9.98 5.99 4.08
CA GLU A 58 11.44 6.18 4.04
C GLU A 58 12.17 4.98 4.64
N GLU A 59 11.71 4.45 5.76
CA GLU A 59 12.29 3.28 6.40
C GLU A 59 12.19 2.04 5.51
N VAL A 60 11.02 1.74 4.95
CA VAL A 60 10.84 0.60 4.04
C VAL A 60 11.74 0.74 2.81
N CYS A 61 11.80 1.91 2.19
CA CYS A 61 12.65 2.15 1.05
C CYS A 61 14.16 2.02 1.37
N ALA A 62 14.56 2.39 2.57
CA ALA A 62 15.97 2.32 3.00
C ALA A 62 16.39 0.91 3.43
N THR A 63 15.51 0.16 4.10
CA THR A 63 15.84 -1.11 4.76
C THR A 63 15.44 -2.35 3.98
N LYS A 64 14.39 -2.28 3.15
CA LYS A 64 13.86 -3.41 2.37
C LYS A 64 14.37 -3.42 0.93
N LYS A 65 15.69 -3.35 0.77
CA LYS A 65 16.35 -3.39 -0.55
C LYS A 65 15.99 -4.68 -1.29
N GLY A 66 15.62 -4.54 -2.57
CA GLY A 66 15.17 -5.66 -3.39
C GLY A 66 13.72 -6.10 -3.16
N GLN A 67 12.99 -5.40 -2.28
CA GLN A 67 11.60 -5.71 -1.94
C GLN A 67 10.65 -4.53 -2.24
N VAL A 68 11.14 -3.48 -2.89
CA VAL A 68 10.37 -2.29 -3.28
C VAL A 68 10.52 -2.06 -4.78
N TRP A 69 9.40 -1.82 -5.46
CA TRP A 69 9.35 -1.52 -6.90
C TRP A 69 8.51 -0.29 -7.16
N VAL A 70 8.85 0.40 -8.23
CA VAL A 70 8.20 1.64 -8.66
C VAL A 70 7.55 1.40 -10.02
N ALA A 71 6.33 1.89 -10.18
CA ALA A 71 5.66 2.00 -11.46
C ALA A 71 5.96 3.38 -12.07
N GLU A 72 6.41 3.41 -13.32
CA GLU A 72 6.70 4.61 -14.08
C GLU A 72 5.70 4.81 -15.22
N ALA A 73 5.27 6.07 -15.38
CA ALA A 73 4.65 6.55 -16.60
C ALA A 73 5.55 7.67 -17.18
N GLY A 74 6.16 7.41 -18.32
CA GLY A 74 7.24 8.27 -18.82
C GLY A 74 8.44 8.22 -17.87
N ALA A 75 8.90 9.39 -17.42
CA ALA A 75 10.01 9.51 -16.48
C ALA A 75 9.57 9.73 -15.02
N SER A 76 8.25 9.65 -14.74
CA SER A 76 7.69 9.95 -13.44
C SER A 76 7.27 8.69 -12.69
N ALA A 77 7.61 8.60 -11.40
CA ALA A 77 7.06 7.59 -10.51
C ALA A 77 5.57 7.88 -10.26
N VAL A 78 4.71 6.92 -10.60
CA VAL A 78 3.25 7.06 -10.48
C VAL A 78 2.63 6.07 -9.50
N GLY A 79 3.44 5.17 -8.95
CA GLY A 79 3.02 4.21 -7.93
C GLY A 79 4.21 3.42 -7.41
N PHE A 80 4.01 2.73 -6.31
CA PHE A 80 5.00 1.81 -5.76
C PHE A 80 4.34 0.67 -5.00
N VAL A 81 5.09 -0.40 -4.84
CA VAL A 81 4.71 -1.56 -4.02
C VAL A 81 5.92 -2.06 -3.24
N ALA A 82 5.69 -2.44 -2.00
CA ALA A 82 6.67 -3.10 -1.15
C ALA A 82 6.12 -4.44 -0.67
N VAL A 83 6.97 -5.45 -0.63
CA VAL A 83 6.64 -6.77 -0.08
C VAL A 83 7.54 -7.10 1.10
N GLU A 84 7.04 -7.92 2.00
CA GLU A 84 7.78 -8.47 3.13
C GLU A 84 7.60 -9.98 3.19
N TYR A 85 8.66 -10.66 3.63
CA TYR A 85 8.67 -12.10 3.81
C TYR A 85 8.59 -12.43 5.31
N ASP A 86 7.44 -12.06 5.92
CA ASP A 86 7.29 -12.03 7.38
C ASP A 86 7.40 -13.39 8.05
N HIS A 87 6.87 -14.40 7.40
CA HIS A 87 6.82 -15.75 7.95
C HIS A 87 7.28 -16.79 6.89
N PRO A 88 8.56 -16.76 6.50
CA PRO A 88 9.07 -17.66 5.47
C PRO A 88 8.99 -19.14 5.88
N GLU A 89 9.04 -19.44 7.17
CA GLU A 89 8.93 -20.80 7.73
C GLU A 89 7.57 -21.45 7.46
N ILE A 90 6.50 -20.66 7.31
CA ILE A 90 5.15 -21.14 6.95
C ILE A 90 4.73 -20.70 5.55
N GLY A 91 5.65 -20.12 4.80
CA GLY A 91 5.42 -19.68 3.43
C GLY A 91 4.46 -18.50 3.27
N MET A 92 4.40 -17.60 4.25
CA MET A 92 3.59 -16.39 4.18
C MET A 92 4.43 -15.15 3.87
N GLY A 93 3.95 -14.35 2.92
CA GLY A 93 4.52 -13.05 2.62
C GLY A 93 3.42 -12.00 2.51
N GLU A 94 3.78 -10.74 2.57
CA GLU A 94 2.84 -9.62 2.65
C GLU A 94 3.13 -8.55 1.59
N ILE A 95 2.07 -7.96 1.04
CA ILE A 95 2.16 -6.63 0.44
C ILE A 95 2.04 -5.63 1.58
N SER A 96 3.17 -5.07 2.00
CA SER A 96 3.22 -4.19 3.16
C SER A 96 2.84 -2.75 2.83
N MET A 97 3.11 -2.30 1.60
CA MET A 97 2.73 -0.97 1.11
C MET A 97 2.37 -1.02 -0.36
N LEU A 98 1.34 -0.26 -0.73
CA LEU A 98 0.96 -0.02 -2.11
C LEU A 98 0.31 1.35 -2.20
N ALA A 99 0.76 2.16 -3.13
CA ALA A 99 0.14 3.43 -3.43
C ALA A 99 0.24 3.75 -4.93
N VAL A 100 -0.78 4.43 -5.44
CA VAL A 100 -0.83 4.97 -6.81
C VAL A 100 -1.13 6.45 -6.72
N ASP A 101 -0.36 7.26 -7.43
CA ASP A 101 -0.58 8.71 -7.51
C ASP A 101 -2.04 8.99 -7.87
N PRO A 102 -2.75 9.85 -7.12
CA PRO A 102 -4.16 10.17 -7.39
C PRO A 102 -4.46 10.58 -8.83
N ASP A 103 -3.54 11.27 -9.49
CA ASP A 103 -3.69 11.70 -10.88
C ASP A 103 -3.60 10.55 -11.90
N HIS A 104 -3.17 9.36 -11.44
CA HIS A 104 -2.99 8.17 -12.25
C HIS A 104 -3.86 6.99 -11.81
N GLN A 105 -4.72 7.17 -10.83
CA GLN A 105 -5.68 6.15 -10.40
C GLN A 105 -6.75 5.87 -11.46
N GLY A 106 -7.37 4.69 -11.37
CA GLY A 106 -8.40 4.26 -12.32
C GLY A 106 -7.86 3.82 -13.69
N ARG A 107 -6.54 3.65 -13.84
CA ARG A 107 -5.87 3.26 -15.08
C ARG A 107 -5.24 1.86 -15.04
N GLY A 108 -5.52 1.09 -13.98
CA GLY A 108 -5.01 -0.28 -13.81
C GLY A 108 -3.64 -0.40 -13.18
N ILE A 109 -3.01 0.71 -12.72
CA ILE A 109 -1.67 0.69 -12.13
C ILE A 109 -1.65 -0.09 -10.82
N GLY A 110 -2.64 0.11 -9.95
CA GLY A 110 -2.76 -0.65 -8.70
C GLY A 110 -2.92 -2.16 -8.94
N THR A 111 -3.70 -2.54 -9.93
CA THR A 111 -3.87 -3.93 -10.37
C THR A 111 -2.54 -4.50 -10.88
N ALA A 112 -1.81 -3.75 -11.70
CA ALA A 112 -0.51 -4.17 -12.23
C ALA A 112 0.54 -4.35 -11.12
N LEU A 113 0.62 -3.41 -10.18
CA LEU A 113 1.53 -3.49 -9.02
C LEU A 113 1.18 -4.67 -8.11
N THR A 114 -0.10 -4.91 -7.86
CA THR A 114 -0.57 -6.06 -7.05
C THR A 114 -0.17 -7.37 -7.72
N GLY A 115 -0.45 -7.53 -9.01
CA GLY A 115 -0.07 -8.73 -9.76
C GLY A 115 1.44 -8.96 -9.77
N PHE A 116 2.21 -7.90 -9.99
CA PHE A 116 3.66 -7.95 -9.93
C PHE A 116 4.17 -8.42 -8.55
N ALA A 117 3.64 -7.84 -7.48
CA ALA A 117 4.02 -8.22 -6.11
C ALA A 117 3.69 -9.68 -5.80
N LEU A 118 2.52 -10.16 -6.22
CA LEU A 118 2.14 -11.57 -6.07
C LEU A 118 3.11 -12.51 -6.80
N ASP A 119 3.54 -12.15 -8.00
CA ASP A 119 4.54 -12.92 -8.74
C ASP A 119 5.88 -12.95 -7.99
N ARG A 120 6.32 -11.83 -7.42
CA ARG A 120 7.56 -11.78 -6.61
C ARG A 120 7.47 -12.66 -5.36
N LEU A 121 6.34 -12.61 -4.65
CA LEU A 121 6.11 -13.47 -3.49
C LEU A 121 6.13 -14.95 -3.87
N LYS A 122 5.49 -15.32 -4.97
CA LYS A 122 5.47 -16.68 -5.50
C LYS A 122 6.87 -17.16 -5.89
N GLU A 123 7.65 -16.33 -6.59
CA GLU A 123 9.03 -16.63 -6.97
C GLU A 123 9.94 -16.81 -5.74
N ALA A 124 9.69 -16.09 -4.66
CA ALA A 124 10.38 -16.26 -3.38
C ALA A 124 9.95 -17.50 -2.59
N GLY A 125 9.03 -18.31 -3.14
CA GLY A 125 8.57 -19.55 -2.52
C GLY A 125 7.41 -19.41 -1.54
N MET A 126 6.82 -18.21 -1.42
CA MET A 126 5.65 -18.02 -0.57
C MET A 126 4.44 -18.77 -1.11
N LYS A 127 3.62 -19.29 -0.21
CA LYS A 127 2.41 -20.08 -0.50
C LYS A 127 1.14 -19.31 -0.24
N VAL A 128 1.21 -18.31 0.64
CA VAL A 128 0.11 -17.41 0.99
C VAL A 128 0.61 -15.97 0.94
N ALA A 129 -0.14 -15.12 0.28
CA ALA A 129 0.07 -13.67 0.29
C ALA A 129 -0.97 -13.02 1.21
N VAL A 130 -0.51 -12.15 2.07
CA VAL A 130 -1.34 -11.34 2.97
C VAL A 130 -1.32 -9.89 2.51
N VAL A 131 -2.45 -9.21 2.64
CA VAL A 131 -2.54 -7.75 2.55
C VAL A 131 -3.60 -7.29 3.53
N GLU A 132 -3.33 -6.22 4.25
CA GLU A 132 -4.27 -5.63 5.18
C GLU A 132 -4.70 -4.25 4.72
N THR A 133 -5.97 -3.96 4.87
CA THR A 133 -6.55 -2.64 4.60
C THR A 133 -7.79 -2.43 5.46
N GLY A 134 -8.26 -1.20 5.59
CA GLY A 134 -9.42 -0.89 6.38
C GLY A 134 -10.73 -1.40 5.77
N GLY A 135 -11.72 -1.64 6.62
CA GLY A 135 -13.10 -1.97 6.23
C GLY A 135 -13.99 -0.75 6.00
N ASP A 136 -13.51 0.45 6.28
CA ASP A 136 -14.22 1.72 6.11
C ASP A 136 -14.35 2.15 4.64
N PRO A 137 -15.24 3.09 4.32
CA PRO A 137 -15.49 3.50 2.93
C PRO A 137 -14.26 4.02 2.19
N GLY A 138 -13.34 4.70 2.86
CA GLY A 138 -12.14 5.25 2.23
C GLY A 138 -11.15 4.19 1.73
N HIS A 139 -11.23 2.97 2.25
CA HIS A 139 -10.42 1.83 1.82
C HIS A 139 -11.13 0.92 0.80
N ALA A 140 -12.37 1.24 0.40
CA ALA A 140 -13.10 0.43 -0.57
C ALA A 140 -12.36 0.24 -1.92
N PRO A 141 -11.69 1.26 -2.49
CA PRO A 141 -10.91 1.08 -3.71
C PRO A 141 -9.79 0.04 -3.57
N ALA A 142 -9.08 0.05 -2.44
CA ALA A 142 -8.03 -0.94 -2.15
C ALA A 142 -8.60 -2.35 -2.02
N ARG A 143 -9.70 -2.51 -1.27
CA ARG A 143 -10.38 -3.81 -1.15
C ARG A 143 -10.79 -4.36 -2.50
N HIS A 144 -11.33 -3.51 -3.38
CA HIS A 144 -11.71 -3.92 -4.73
C HIS A 144 -10.53 -4.46 -5.55
N VAL A 145 -9.37 -3.82 -5.48
CA VAL A 145 -8.14 -4.27 -6.16
C VAL A 145 -7.74 -5.66 -5.67
N TYR A 146 -7.74 -5.88 -4.35
CA TYR A 146 -7.33 -7.16 -3.76
C TYR A 146 -8.34 -8.28 -4.05
N GLU A 147 -9.61 -8.02 -3.93
CA GLU A 147 -10.67 -8.99 -4.26
C GLU A 147 -10.60 -9.39 -5.73
N LYS A 148 -10.38 -8.44 -6.63
CA LYS A 148 -10.19 -8.70 -8.06
C LYS A 148 -8.93 -9.51 -8.34
N ALA A 149 -7.88 -9.35 -7.53
CA ALA A 149 -6.66 -10.15 -7.61
C ALA A 149 -6.80 -11.58 -7.05
N GLY A 150 -7.97 -11.93 -6.49
CA GLY A 150 -8.26 -13.26 -5.99
C GLY A 150 -8.02 -13.47 -4.50
N TYR A 151 -7.76 -12.40 -3.74
CA TYR A 151 -7.67 -12.51 -2.28
C TYR A 151 -9.02 -12.88 -1.66
N THR A 152 -8.96 -13.71 -0.63
CA THR A 152 -10.12 -14.05 0.20
C THR A 152 -10.18 -13.12 1.40
N LEU A 153 -11.31 -12.45 1.59
CA LEU A 153 -11.52 -11.55 2.73
C LEU A 153 -11.67 -12.34 4.03
N LEU A 154 -10.81 -12.03 5.02
CA LEU A 154 -11.04 -12.38 6.42
C LEU A 154 -11.69 -11.17 7.11
N PRO A 155 -13.00 -11.21 7.44
CA PRO A 155 -13.65 -10.08 8.08
C PRO A 155 -13.20 -9.96 9.55
N ILE A 156 -12.56 -8.84 9.88
CA ILE A 156 -12.06 -8.52 11.22
C ILE A 156 -12.84 -7.33 11.74
N ALA A 157 -13.31 -7.41 13.00
CA ALA A 157 -13.94 -6.31 13.71
C ALA A 157 -12.97 -5.75 14.76
N ARG A 158 -12.76 -4.45 14.73
CA ARG A 158 -11.96 -3.71 15.70
C ARG A 158 -12.77 -2.57 16.26
N TYR A 159 -12.89 -2.50 17.59
CA TYR A 159 -13.67 -1.51 18.30
C TYR A 159 -12.77 -0.61 19.13
N LEU A 160 -13.04 0.69 19.11
CA LEU A 160 -12.36 1.69 19.93
C LEU A 160 -13.39 2.51 20.70
N LYS A 161 -13.03 2.95 21.89
CA LYS A 161 -13.90 3.75 22.76
C LYS A 161 -13.07 4.78 23.50
N ASN A 162 -13.55 6.02 23.54
CA ASN A 162 -13.05 7.02 24.50
C ASN A 162 -13.44 6.60 25.93
N LEU A 163 -12.53 6.83 26.89
CA LEU A 163 -12.75 6.58 28.32
C LEU A 163 -12.98 7.87 29.09
#